data_fd02027ed965057032fa06c96cc4afa0
#
_entry.id   fd02027ed965057032fa06c96cc4afa0
#
_cell.length_a   1.000
_cell.length_b   1.000
_cell.length_c   1.000
_cell.angle_alpha   90.00
_cell.angle_beta   90.00
_cell.angle_gamma   90.00
#
_symmetry.space_group_name_H-M   'P 1'
#
loop_
_entity.id
_entity.type
_entity.pdbx_description
1 polymer ?
#
loop_
_entity_poly.entity_id
_entity_poly.type
_entity_poly.pdbx_seq_one_letter_code
_entity_poly.pdbx_strand_id
1 'polypeptide(L)'
;MPFKIRTFRGSDLDQVMAIENDSFPDPYNRLTFRLLRRWVKEGFIVADDGGIVGYAVAETQGARGHIISLAVSPKSRRSGIGAALLQELIRRMGPKVQSLFLEVRAGNEAAIRMYEKFSFRKTGEIRSRYYPDGEDAIIMARVLAQPEAT
;
A
#
# COMPACT_ATOMS: atom_id res chain seq x y z
N MET A 1 -16.46 13.04 4.05
CA MET A 1 -16.30 12.81 5.51
C MET A 1 -14.85 13.02 5.88
N PRO A 2 -14.59 13.80 6.91
CA PRO A 2 -13.22 13.97 7.34
C PRO A 2 -12.67 12.68 7.93
N PHE A 3 -11.47 12.35 7.56
CA PHE A 3 -10.72 11.24 8.12
C PHE A 3 -9.31 11.72 8.45
N LYS A 4 -8.64 11.00 9.33
CA LYS A 4 -7.24 11.29 9.62
C LYS A 4 -6.39 10.06 9.33
N ILE A 5 -5.16 10.30 8.93
CA ILE A 5 -4.17 9.24 8.73
C ILE A 5 -3.29 9.19 9.99
N ARG A 6 -3.11 8.02 10.51
CA ARG A 6 -2.27 7.81 11.70
C ARG A 6 -1.58 6.45 11.64
N THR A 7 -0.61 6.25 12.52
CA THR A 7 0.08 4.97 12.64
C THR A 7 -0.89 3.89 13.15
N PHE A 8 -0.75 2.69 12.61
CA PHE A 8 -1.50 1.51 13.03
C PHE A 8 -1.25 1.22 14.52
N ARG A 9 -2.32 0.80 15.20
CA ARG A 9 -2.27 0.32 16.59
C ARG A 9 -2.77 -1.12 16.62
N GLY A 10 -2.34 -1.89 17.65
CA GLY A 10 -2.80 -3.26 17.80
C GLY A 10 -4.33 -3.40 17.83
N SER A 11 -5.02 -2.42 18.40
CA SER A 11 -6.49 -2.41 18.45
C SER A 11 -7.16 -2.23 17.08
N ASP A 12 -6.42 -1.85 16.05
CA ASP A 12 -6.96 -1.69 14.69
C ASP A 12 -6.97 -3.01 13.90
N LEU A 13 -6.31 -4.04 14.43
CA LEU A 13 -6.01 -5.25 13.64
C LEU A 13 -7.24 -5.92 13.05
N ASP A 14 -8.31 -6.07 13.84
CA ASP A 14 -9.52 -6.75 13.35
C ASP A 14 -10.15 -5.99 12.19
N GLN A 15 -10.19 -4.67 12.26
CA GLN A 15 -10.75 -3.84 11.20
C GLN A 15 -9.86 -3.87 9.95
N VAL A 16 -8.54 -3.83 10.12
CA VAL A 16 -7.59 -3.95 9.00
C VAL A 16 -7.76 -5.30 8.31
N MET A 17 -7.86 -6.37 9.08
CA MET A 17 -8.05 -7.72 8.53
C MET A 17 -9.36 -7.84 7.74
N ALA A 18 -10.42 -7.18 8.20
CA ALA A 18 -11.69 -7.17 7.48
C ALA A 18 -11.54 -6.50 6.10
N ILE A 19 -10.81 -5.39 6.03
CA ILE A 19 -10.54 -4.70 4.76
C ILE A 19 -9.68 -5.58 3.86
N GLU A 20 -8.66 -6.21 4.40
CA GLU A 20 -7.78 -7.10 3.66
C GLU A 20 -8.56 -8.27 3.06
N ASN A 21 -9.42 -8.91 3.87
CA ASN A 21 -10.25 -10.04 3.42
C ASN A 21 -11.21 -9.64 2.31
N ASP A 22 -11.75 -8.43 2.36
CA ASP A 22 -12.66 -7.91 1.32
C ASP A 22 -11.93 -7.52 0.03
N SER A 23 -10.63 -7.28 0.12
CA SER A 23 -9.87 -6.68 -0.97
C SER A 23 -9.04 -7.68 -1.77
N PHE A 24 -8.63 -8.80 -1.15
CA PHE A 24 -7.68 -9.72 -1.74
C PHE A 24 -8.14 -11.17 -1.65
N PRO A 25 -7.89 -11.99 -2.68
CA PRO A 25 -8.30 -13.40 -2.70
C PRO A 25 -7.50 -14.28 -1.74
N ASP A 26 -6.25 -13.89 -1.43
CA ASP A 26 -5.38 -14.61 -0.49
C ASP A 26 -4.87 -13.61 0.55
N PRO A 27 -5.75 -13.20 1.48
CA PRO A 27 -5.42 -12.13 2.43
C PRO A 27 -4.34 -12.57 3.43
N TYR A 28 -3.57 -11.59 3.91
CA TYR A 28 -2.65 -11.81 5.00
C TYR A 28 -3.42 -12.21 6.26
N ASN A 29 -2.80 -13.10 7.05
CA ASN A 29 -3.39 -13.52 8.31
C ASN A 29 -2.93 -12.59 9.47
N ARG A 30 -3.49 -12.86 10.65
CA ARG A 30 -3.21 -12.07 11.86
C ARG A 30 -1.73 -12.02 12.21
N LEU A 31 -1.06 -13.16 12.13
CA LEU A 31 0.36 -13.23 12.46
C LEU A 31 1.19 -12.38 11.49
N THR A 32 0.87 -12.43 10.20
CA THR A 32 1.58 -11.64 9.20
C THR A 32 1.47 -10.14 9.50
N PHE A 33 0.27 -9.65 9.84
CA PHE A 33 0.08 -8.25 10.19
C PHE A 33 0.86 -7.85 11.45
N ARG A 34 0.91 -8.73 12.45
CA ARG A 34 1.70 -8.49 13.67
C ARG A 34 3.19 -8.39 13.36
N LEU A 35 3.69 -9.27 12.49
CA LEU A 35 5.08 -9.24 12.07
C LEU A 35 5.38 -7.98 11.25
N LEU A 36 4.49 -7.60 10.34
CA LEU A 36 4.64 -6.36 9.58
C LEU A 36 4.72 -5.15 10.50
N ARG A 37 3.86 -5.07 11.49
CA ARG A 37 3.89 -3.97 12.46
C ARG A 37 5.26 -3.84 13.12
N ARG A 38 5.83 -4.95 13.54
CA ARG A 38 7.17 -4.95 14.19
C ARG A 38 8.27 -4.58 13.20
N TRP A 39 8.11 -5.00 11.95
CA TRP A 39 9.11 -4.80 10.92
C TRP A 39 9.13 -3.37 10.40
N VAL A 40 7.97 -2.85 10.00
CA VAL A 40 7.89 -1.56 9.32
C VAL A 40 7.56 -0.38 10.24
N LYS A 41 7.06 -0.65 11.45
CA LYS A 41 6.73 0.36 12.47
C LYS A 41 5.86 1.49 11.91
N GLU A 42 6.43 2.68 11.71
CA GLU A 42 5.70 3.84 11.20
C GLU A 42 5.29 3.71 9.74
N GLY A 43 5.78 2.71 9.03
CA GLY A 43 5.35 2.36 7.68
C GLY A 43 4.01 1.64 7.63
N PHE A 44 3.37 1.38 8.77
CA PHE A 44 2.03 0.79 8.83
C PHE A 44 1.06 1.86 9.32
N ILE A 45 0.20 2.35 8.42
CA ILE A 45 -0.69 3.46 8.68
C ILE A 45 -2.14 3.09 8.37
N VAL A 46 -3.05 3.82 8.98
CA VAL A 46 -4.50 3.61 8.80
C VAL A 46 -5.20 4.95 8.54
N ALA A 47 -6.31 4.88 7.84
CA ALA A 47 -7.24 6.00 7.70
C ALA A 47 -8.40 5.76 8.66
N ASP A 48 -8.66 6.73 9.51
CA ASP A 48 -9.61 6.65 10.62
C ASP A 48 -10.64 7.77 10.50
N ASP A 49 -11.91 7.42 10.32
CA ASP A 49 -13.03 8.38 10.29
C ASP A 49 -13.99 8.16 11.45
N GLY A 50 -13.52 7.53 12.52
CA GLY A 50 -14.32 7.00 13.62
C GLY A 50 -14.30 5.47 13.63
N GLY A 51 -13.80 4.88 12.59
CA GLY A 51 -13.49 3.47 12.39
C GLY A 51 -12.46 3.39 11.29
N ILE A 52 -11.80 2.25 11.14
CA ILE A 52 -10.75 2.10 10.13
C ILE A 52 -11.41 1.89 8.76
N VAL A 53 -11.11 2.78 7.83
CA VAL A 53 -11.68 2.76 6.47
C VAL A 53 -10.64 2.47 5.39
N GLY A 54 -9.36 2.40 5.76
CA GLY A 54 -8.28 2.05 4.85
C GLY A 54 -6.99 1.84 5.61
N TYR A 55 -6.02 1.20 4.96
CA TYR A 55 -4.69 1.02 5.55
C TYR A 55 -3.66 0.92 4.44
N ALA A 56 -2.41 1.14 4.82
CA ALA A 56 -1.29 0.94 3.92
C ALA A 56 -0.07 0.49 4.69
N VAL A 57 0.76 -0.32 4.06
CA VAL A 57 2.00 -0.84 4.64
C VAL A 57 3.11 -0.65 3.63
N ALA A 58 4.22 -0.09 4.07
CA ALA A 58 5.39 0.09 3.21
C ALA A 58 6.67 -0.03 4.02
N GLU A 59 7.75 -0.40 3.35
CA GLU A 59 9.09 -0.39 3.92
C GLU A 59 10.05 0.34 2.99
N THR A 60 11.19 0.75 3.51
CA THR A 60 12.23 1.35 2.68
C THR A 60 13.37 0.37 2.47
N GLN A 61 13.91 0.35 1.26
CA GLN A 61 15.08 -0.43 0.87
C GLN A 61 16.04 0.53 0.19
N GLY A 62 16.88 1.21 0.98
CA GLY A 62 17.76 2.25 0.47
C GLY A 62 16.96 3.42 -0.11
N ALA A 63 17.16 3.71 -1.38
CA ALA A 63 16.46 4.79 -2.07
C ALA A 63 15.10 4.36 -2.64
N ARG A 64 14.67 3.13 -2.40
CA ARG A 64 13.41 2.58 -2.92
C ARG A 64 12.42 2.37 -1.79
N GLY A 65 11.17 2.75 -2.02
CA GLY A 65 10.07 2.43 -1.13
C GLY A 65 9.24 1.28 -1.70
N HIS A 66 9.04 0.23 -0.91
CA HIS A 66 8.22 -0.92 -1.30
C HIS A 66 6.84 -0.78 -0.68
N ILE A 67 5.84 -0.61 -1.51
CA ILE A 67 4.44 -0.63 -1.05
C ILE A 67 4.04 -2.10 -0.92
N ILE A 68 3.88 -2.55 0.31
CA ILE A 68 3.57 -3.95 0.60
C ILE A 68 2.09 -4.23 0.42
N SER A 69 1.24 -3.32 0.92
CA SER A 69 -0.21 -3.44 0.79
C SER A 69 -0.85 -2.08 0.91
N LEU A 70 -1.97 -1.90 0.22
CA LEU A 70 -2.79 -0.70 0.30
C LEU A 70 -4.21 -1.09 -0.07
N ALA A 71 -5.14 -0.80 0.82
CA ALA A 71 -6.54 -1.11 0.56
C ALA A 71 -7.46 -0.13 1.27
N VAL A 72 -8.62 0.10 0.67
CA VAL A 72 -9.67 0.98 1.19
C VAL A 72 -10.94 0.17 1.28
N SER A 73 -11.68 0.34 2.38
CA SER A 73 -12.96 -0.32 2.58
C SER A 73 -13.88 -0.04 1.40
N PRO A 74 -14.63 -1.04 0.90
CA PRO A 74 -15.52 -0.84 -0.26
C PRO A 74 -16.49 0.33 -0.09
N LYS A 75 -16.96 0.57 1.12
CA LYS A 75 -17.89 1.66 1.42
C LYS A 75 -17.26 3.05 1.30
N SER A 76 -15.94 3.13 1.36
CA SER A 76 -15.21 4.40 1.43
C SER A 76 -14.34 4.65 0.21
N ARG A 77 -14.48 3.85 -0.82
CA ARG A 77 -13.72 4.04 -2.06
C ARG A 77 -14.18 5.30 -2.77
N ARG A 78 -13.30 5.87 -3.60
CA ARG A 78 -13.52 7.11 -4.37
C ARG A 78 -13.64 8.36 -3.51
N SER A 79 -13.15 8.32 -2.27
CA SER A 79 -13.18 9.46 -1.34
C SER A 79 -11.79 10.07 -1.11
N GLY A 80 -10.79 9.65 -1.90
CA GLY A 80 -9.43 10.17 -1.77
C GLY A 80 -8.60 9.53 -0.66
N ILE A 81 -9.10 8.49 -0.01
CA ILE A 81 -8.41 7.83 1.10
C ILE A 81 -7.14 7.13 0.61
N GLY A 82 -7.22 6.40 -0.51
CA GLY A 82 -6.05 5.73 -1.06
C GLY A 82 -4.92 6.69 -1.41
N ALA A 83 -5.25 7.80 -2.04
CA ALA A 83 -4.28 8.84 -2.37
C ALA A 83 -3.67 9.45 -1.11
N ALA A 84 -4.48 9.70 -0.08
CA ALA A 84 -3.99 10.26 1.18
C ALA A 84 -3.07 9.28 1.91
N LEU A 85 -3.41 8.00 1.91
CA LEU A 85 -2.55 6.96 2.49
C LEU A 85 -1.19 6.91 1.78
N LEU A 86 -1.20 6.90 0.46
CA LEU A 86 0.04 6.86 -0.32
C LEU A 86 0.88 8.10 -0.07
N GLN A 87 0.27 9.27 -0.05
CA GLN A 87 0.98 10.53 0.20
C GLN A 87 1.63 10.54 1.59
N GLU A 88 0.94 10.03 2.60
CA GLU A 88 1.51 9.96 3.94
C GLU A 88 2.67 8.97 4.02
N LEU A 89 2.57 7.83 3.33
CA LEU A 89 3.70 6.90 3.26
C LEU A 89 4.93 7.57 2.65
N ILE A 90 4.75 8.28 1.56
CA ILE A 90 5.85 9.00 0.89
C ILE A 90 6.49 9.99 1.85
N ARG A 91 5.67 10.76 2.57
CA ARG A 91 6.16 11.72 3.55
C ARG A 91 6.99 11.04 4.64
N ARG A 92 6.51 9.91 5.17
CA ARG A 92 7.20 9.17 6.24
C ARG A 92 8.48 8.51 5.78
N MET A 93 8.55 8.09 4.53
CA MET A 93 9.77 7.50 3.97
C MET A 93 10.92 8.50 3.90
N GLY A 94 10.61 9.78 3.74
CA GLY A 94 11.59 10.86 3.75
C GLY A 94 12.28 11.09 2.42
N PRO A 95 13.20 12.09 2.36
CA PRO A 95 13.77 12.56 1.10
C PRO A 95 14.79 11.63 0.45
N LYS A 96 15.26 10.61 1.17
CA LYS A 96 16.22 9.65 0.60
C LYS A 96 15.55 8.68 -0.38
N VAL A 97 14.25 8.46 -0.26
CA VAL A 97 13.52 7.56 -1.15
C VAL A 97 13.23 8.29 -2.45
N GLN A 98 13.71 7.73 -3.56
CA GLN A 98 13.64 8.34 -4.88
C GLN A 98 12.62 7.67 -5.78
N SER A 99 12.20 6.45 -5.44
CA SER A 99 11.22 5.71 -6.21
C SER A 99 10.41 4.78 -5.33
N LEU A 100 9.23 4.44 -5.80
CA LEU A 100 8.33 3.47 -5.15
C LEU A 100 8.13 2.29 -6.10
N PHE A 101 7.95 1.11 -5.55
CA PHE A 101 7.58 -0.05 -6.36
C PHE A 101 6.60 -0.93 -5.60
N LEU A 102 5.87 -1.75 -6.35
CA LEU A 102 4.90 -2.69 -5.80
C LEU A 102 4.71 -3.87 -6.75
N GLU A 103 4.17 -4.94 -6.21
CA GLU A 103 3.70 -6.09 -6.97
C GLU A 103 2.17 -6.02 -7.06
N VAL A 104 1.62 -6.35 -8.22
CA VAL A 104 0.17 -6.44 -8.41
C VAL A 104 -0.14 -7.67 -9.26
N ARG A 105 -1.24 -8.35 -8.95
CA ARG A 105 -1.65 -9.52 -9.74
C ARG A 105 -1.86 -9.13 -11.20
N ALA A 106 -1.33 -9.94 -12.10
CA ALA A 106 -1.37 -9.66 -13.54
C ALA A 106 -2.80 -9.48 -14.05
N GLY A 107 -3.76 -10.23 -13.49
CA GLY A 107 -5.16 -10.13 -13.89
C GLY A 107 -5.98 -9.07 -13.17
N ASN A 108 -5.39 -8.35 -12.21
CA ASN A 108 -6.12 -7.36 -11.44
C ASN A 108 -6.11 -6.00 -12.12
N GLU A 109 -6.91 -5.87 -13.18
CA GLU A 109 -6.95 -4.65 -13.99
C GLU A 109 -7.41 -3.43 -13.20
N ALA A 110 -8.34 -3.62 -12.26
CA ALA A 110 -8.82 -2.51 -11.43
C ALA A 110 -7.70 -1.93 -10.57
N ALA A 111 -6.90 -2.78 -9.94
CA ALA A 111 -5.76 -2.31 -9.14
C ALA A 111 -4.68 -1.67 -10.02
N ILE A 112 -4.39 -2.27 -11.17
CA ILE A 112 -3.42 -1.70 -12.11
C ILE A 112 -3.84 -0.29 -12.51
N ARG A 113 -5.11 -0.09 -12.88
CA ARG A 113 -5.63 1.23 -13.24
C ARG A 113 -5.57 2.21 -12.08
N MET A 114 -5.86 1.74 -10.86
CA MET A 114 -5.76 2.57 -9.66
C MET A 114 -4.32 3.07 -9.46
N TYR A 115 -3.36 2.16 -9.55
CA TYR A 115 -1.95 2.54 -9.39
C TYR A 115 -1.48 3.45 -10.52
N GLU A 116 -1.97 3.24 -11.74
CA GLU A 116 -1.67 4.16 -12.84
C GLU A 116 -2.17 5.58 -12.56
N LYS A 117 -3.33 5.71 -11.92
CA LYS A 117 -3.83 7.02 -11.47
C LYS A 117 -2.92 7.65 -10.42
N PHE A 118 -2.24 6.83 -9.63
CA PHE A 118 -1.26 7.30 -8.64
C PHE A 118 0.13 7.47 -9.25
N SER A 119 0.22 7.52 -10.56
CA SER A 119 1.47 7.73 -11.31
C SER A 119 2.45 6.57 -11.27
N PHE A 120 1.98 5.38 -10.95
CA PHE A 120 2.77 4.17 -11.12
C PHE A 120 2.67 3.72 -12.58
N ARG A 121 3.74 3.10 -13.07
CA ARG A 121 3.80 2.54 -14.42
C ARG A 121 4.36 1.14 -14.37
N LYS A 122 3.90 0.27 -15.29
CA LYS A 122 4.48 -1.06 -15.44
C LYS A 122 5.94 -0.93 -15.82
N THR A 123 6.81 -1.69 -15.16
CA THR A 123 8.24 -1.66 -15.43
C THR A 123 8.64 -2.59 -16.56
N GLY A 124 7.77 -3.53 -16.93
CA GLY A 124 8.11 -4.63 -17.83
C GLY A 124 8.57 -5.87 -17.10
N GLU A 125 8.88 -5.78 -15.82
CA GLU A 125 9.25 -6.95 -15.02
C GLU A 125 8.01 -7.70 -14.60
N ILE A 126 8.04 -9.04 -14.76
CA ILE A 126 6.98 -9.95 -14.34
C ILE A 126 7.63 -10.99 -13.45
N ARG A 127 7.00 -11.27 -12.30
CA ARG A 127 7.42 -12.35 -11.42
C ARG A 127 6.48 -13.52 -11.59
N SER A 128 6.95 -14.55 -12.26
CA SER A 128 6.14 -15.73 -12.57
C SER A 128 5.77 -16.48 -11.29
N ARG A 129 4.52 -16.92 -11.22
CA ARG A 129 4.00 -17.74 -10.11
C ARG A 129 4.28 -17.11 -8.74
N TYR A 130 4.12 -15.80 -8.65
CA TYR A 130 4.42 -15.06 -7.44
C TYR A 130 3.41 -15.33 -6.32
N TYR A 131 2.13 -15.45 -6.66
CA TYR A 131 1.06 -15.64 -5.69
C TYR A 131 0.79 -17.13 -5.44
N PRO A 132 0.21 -17.47 -4.26
CA PRO A 132 -0.02 -18.88 -3.90
C PRO A 132 -0.86 -19.67 -4.91
N ASP A 133 -1.76 -19.03 -5.65
CA ASP A 133 -2.57 -19.67 -6.68
C ASP A 133 -1.85 -19.80 -8.02
N GLY A 134 -0.60 -19.37 -8.10
CA GLY A 134 0.21 -19.47 -9.31
C GLY A 134 0.10 -18.26 -10.25
N GLU A 135 -0.68 -17.25 -9.90
CA GLU A 135 -0.79 -16.05 -10.73
C GLU A 135 0.52 -15.26 -10.71
N ASP A 136 0.87 -14.68 -11.86
CA ASP A 136 2.05 -13.83 -11.99
C ASP A 136 1.81 -12.48 -11.31
N ALA A 137 2.90 -11.85 -10.86
CA ALA A 137 2.88 -10.46 -10.42
C ALA A 137 3.50 -9.57 -11.49
N ILE A 138 2.87 -8.43 -11.71
CA ILE A 138 3.42 -7.34 -12.50
C ILE A 138 4.08 -6.37 -11.52
N ILE A 139 5.28 -5.91 -11.83
CA ILE A 139 5.96 -4.89 -11.03
C ILE A 139 5.61 -3.52 -11.59
N MET A 140 5.13 -2.65 -10.73
CA MET A 140 4.86 -1.26 -11.07
C MET A 140 5.76 -0.35 -10.24
N ALA A 141 6.14 0.79 -10.79
CA ALA A 141 7.02 1.73 -10.12
C ALA A 141 6.60 3.16 -10.39
N ARG A 142 6.97 4.03 -9.46
CA ARG A 142 6.78 5.48 -9.57
C ARG A 142 8.08 6.17 -9.18
N VAL A 143 8.59 7.02 -10.07
CA VAL A 143 9.73 7.86 -9.74
C VAL A 143 9.19 9.09 -9.01
N LEU A 144 9.75 9.39 -7.84
CA LEU A 144 9.36 10.56 -7.08
C LEU A 144 10.08 11.78 -7.62
N ALA A 145 9.39 12.95 -7.57
CA ALA A 145 10.02 14.18 -7.99
C ALA A 145 11.24 14.48 -7.13
N GLN A 146 12.37 14.73 -7.79
CA GLN A 146 13.59 15.13 -7.10
C GLN A 146 13.52 16.62 -6.78
N PRO A 147 14.02 17.06 -5.60
CA PRO A 147 14.24 18.48 -5.40
C PRO A 147 15.21 18.98 -6.46
N GLU A 148 14.91 20.14 -7.06
CA GLU A 148 15.83 20.71 -8.03
C GLU A 148 17.19 20.96 -7.37
N ALA A 149 18.24 20.61 -8.08
CA ALA A 149 19.60 20.91 -7.63
C ALA A 149 19.78 22.43 -7.74
N THR A 150 20.02 23.07 -6.61
CA THR A 150 20.29 24.50 -6.55
C THR A 150 21.78 24.77 -6.60
#